data_3e41d0c8fc74e62092f765663f8c4c71
#
_entry.id   3e41d0c8fc74e62092f765663f8c4c71
#
_cell.length_a   1.000
_cell.length_b   1.000
_cell.length_c   1.000
_cell.angle_alpha   90.00
_cell.angle_beta   90.00
_cell.angle_gamma   90.00
#
_symmetry.space_group_name_H-M   'P 1'
#
loop_
_entity.id
_entity.type
_entity.pdbx_description
1 polymer ?
#
loop_
_entity_poly.entity_id
_entity_poly.type
_entity_poly.pdbx_seq_one_letter_code
_entity_poly.pdbx_strand_id
1 'polypeptide(L)'
;RIHLEDLLKVSAMEERIYRMRCVEGWSMVMPWVGYSLSELIKRVEPLGSAKFVEFVTLADPKTMPYVGSRVLNWPYVEGLRMDEAMHPLTLLTFGLYGEVLPKQNGAPVRLNVPWKYGFKNAKSIVKIRFTDKQPQTAWNKAAANEYGFYSNVNPNVDHPRWSQASERRIAGTDSKLFGQRIASL
;
A
#
# COMPACT_ATOMS: atom_id res chain seq x y z
N ARG A 1 21.36 5.03 -4.84
CA ARG A 1 20.58 5.67 -3.75
C ARG A 1 19.99 6.95 -4.29
N ILE A 2 18.69 7.20 -4.05
CA ILE A 2 17.98 8.41 -4.47
C ILE A 2 17.63 9.19 -3.20
N HIS A 3 17.91 10.49 -3.17
CA HIS A 3 17.46 11.37 -2.10
C HIS A 3 15.99 11.74 -2.27
N LEU A 4 15.34 12.12 -1.18
CA LEU A 4 13.90 12.45 -1.21
C LEU A 4 13.61 13.61 -2.18
N GLU A 5 14.44 14.63 -2.18
CA GLU A 5 14.32 15.79 -3.07
C GLU A 5 14.38 15.41 -4.57
N ASP A 6 15.22 14.43 -4.90
CA ASP A 6 15.32 13.91 -6.27
C ASP A 6 14.14 13.01 -6.61
N LEU A 7 13.66 12.24 -5.62
CA LEU A 7 12.46 11.42 -5.78
C LEU A 7 11.23 12.27 -6.05
N LEU A 8 11.10 13.41 -5.37
CA LEU A 8 9.99 14.37 -5.58
C LEU A 8 10.01 15.04 -6.98
N LYS A 9 11.14 15.00 -7.68
CA LYS A 9 11.33 15.60 -9.02
C LYS A 9 11.20 14.59 -10.16
N VAL A 10 10.90 13.33 -9.88
CA VAL A 10 10.82 12.27 -10.90
C VAL A 10 9.70 12.54 -11.90
N SER A 11 8.55 13.00 -11.41
CA SER A 11 7.39 13.34 -12.24
C SER A 11 6.56 14.43 -11.56
N ALA A 12 5.67 15.06 -12.31
CA ALA A 12 4.69 16.00 -11.77
C ALA A 12 3.79 15.31 -10.75
N MET A 13 3.53 15.99 -9.63
CA MET A 13 2.58 15.52 -8.62
C MET A 13 1.15 15.74 -9.12
N GLU A 14 0.29 14.78 -8.86
CA GLU A 14 -1.15 14.84 -9.13
C GLU A 14 -1.93 14.40 -7.91
N GLU A 15 -3.13 14.92 -7.74
CA GLU A 15 -4.07 14.45 -6.73
C GLU A 15 -4.95 13.37 -7.34
N ARG A 16 -5.10 12.25 -6.62
CA ARG A 16 -5.98 11.14 -7.00
C ARG A 16 -6.87 10.74 -5.85
N ILE A 17 -8.16 10.67 -6.10
CA ILE A 17 -9.15 10.24 -5.12
C ILE A 17 -9.35 8.75 -5.26
N TYR A 18 -8.86 7.98 -4.27
CA TYR A 18 -8.96 6.52 -4.25
C TYR A 18 -9.80 6.04 -3.08
N ARG A 19 -10.60 5.00 -3.33
CA ARG A 19 -11.17 4.19 -2.27
C ARG A 19 -10.11 3.23 -1.75
N MET A 20 -9.83 3.28 -0.45
CA MET A 20 -9.04 2.28 0.24
C MET A 20 -9.97 1.29 0.93
N ARG A 21 -9.79 -0.02 0.67
CA ARG A 21 -10.55 -1.11 1.25
C ARG A 21 -9.66 -1.96 2.15
N CYS A 22 -9.98 -2.02 3.43
CA CYS A 22 -9.30 -2.91 4.37
C CYS A 22 -9.85 -4.33 4.28
N VAL A 23 -8.98 -5.33 4.43
CA VAL A 23 -9.38 -6.73 4.50
C VAL A 23 -10.35 -7.00 5.67
N GLU A 24 -10.31 -6.18 6.73
CA GLU A 24 -11.21 -6.25 7.89
C GLU A 24 -12.61 -5.65 7.65
N GLY A 25 -12.97 -5.36 6.41
CA GLY A 25 -14.35 -5.00 6.05
C GLY A 25 -14.71 -3.54 6.26
N TRP A 26 -13.77 -2.60 6.19
CA TRP A 26 -14.07 -1.17 6.15
C TRP A 26 -13.40 -0.49 4.95
N SER A 27 -13.93 0.65 4.54
CA SER A 27 -13.38 1.45 3.44
C SER A 27 -13.45 2.94 3.72
N MET A 28 -12.53 3.69 3.11
CA MET A 28 -12.51 5.14 3.07
C MET A 28 -12.19 5.62 1.65
N VAL A 29 -12.74 6.76 1.29
CA VAL A 29 -12.35 7.50 0.09
C VAL A 29 -11.43 8.65 0.52
N MET A 30 -10.24 8.71 -0.05
CA MET A 30 -9.20 9.66 0.36
C MET A 30 -8.50 10.26 -0.86
N PRO A 31 -8.24 11.58 -0.85
CA PRO A 31 -7.38 12.23 -1.85
C PRO A 31 -5.91 12.02 -1.50
N TRP A 32 -5.17 11.46 -2.44
CA TRP A 32 -3.75 11.20 -2.33
C TRP A 32 -2.96 12.05 -3.32
N VAL A 33 -1.82 12.56 -2.91
CA VAL A 33 -0.93 13.34 -3.77
C VAL A 33 0.34 12.55 -4.06
N GLY A 34 0.66 12.36 -5.35
CA GLY A 34 1.81 11.59 -5.78
C GLY A 34 1.91 11.49 -7.29
N TYR A 35 2.64 10.50 -7.78
CA TYR A 35 2.74 10.18 -9.20
C TYR A 35 2.74 8.66 -9.42
N SER A 36 2.46 8.21 -10.64
CA SER A 36 2.49 6.78 -10.96
C SER A 36 3.86 6.18 -10.65
N LEU A 37 3.90 5.06 -9.93
CA LEU A 37 5.13 4.32 -9.66
C LEU A 37 5.90 3.97 -10.94
N SER A 38 5.20 3.81 -12.06
CA SER A 38 5.81 3.55 -13.37
C SER A 38 6.83 4.62 -13.78
N GLU A 39 6.64 5.89 -13.39
CA GLU A 39 7.57 6.96 -13.72
C GLU A 39 8.94 6.77 -13.03
N LEU A 40 8.93 6.34 -11.77
CA LEU A 40 10.16 5.96 -11.08
C LEU A 40 10.80 4.72 -11.71
N ILE A 41 10.00 3.71 -12.04
CA ILE A 41 10.50 2.46 -12.66
C ILE A 41 11.16 2.76 -14.00
N LYS A 42 10.55 3.56 -14.86
CA LYS A 42 11.13 4.01 -16.14
C LYS A 42 12.46 4.74 -15.96
N ARG A 43 12.55 5.60 -14.94
CA ARG A 43 13.77 6.37 -14.66
C ARG A 43 14.93 5.52 -14.15
N VAL A 44 14.66 4.46 -13.39
CA VAL A 44 15.72 3.60 -12.80
C VAL A 44 16.09 2.42 -13.70
N GLU A 45 15.33 2.16 -14.76
CA GLU A 45 15.60 1.16 -15.79
C GLU A 45 16.02 -0.19 -15.21
N PRO A 46 15.14 -0.90 -14.49
CA PRO A 46 15.49 -2.20 -13.91
C PRO A 46 15.87 -3.20 -14.99
N LEU A 47 16.71 -4.19 -14.64
CA LEU A 47 17.08 -5.26 -15.56
C LEU A 47 15.85 -5.99 -16.11
N GLY A 48 15.89 -6.39 -17.37
CA GLY A 48 14.78 -7.10 -18.03
C GLY A 48 14.38 -8.43 -17.40
N SER A 49 15.22 -8.99 -16.52
CA SER A 49 14.92 -10.17 -15.72
C SER A 49 14.00 -9.90 -14.53
N ALA A 50 13.79 -8.63 -14.15
CA ALA A 50 12.93 -8.26 -13.03
C ALA A 50 11.46 -8.56 -13.31
N LYS A 51 10.85 -9.39 -12.47
CA LYS A 51 9.44 -9.79 -12.55
C LYS A 51 8.57 -9.20 -11.45
N PHE A 52 9.21 -8.77 -10.37
CA PHE A 52 8.55 -8.25 -9.16
C PHE A 52 9.26 -7.01 -8.65
N VAL A 53 8.51 -6.21 -7.91
CA VAL A 53 9.00 -5.08 -7.13
C VAL A 53 8.74 -5.36 -5.66
N GLU A 54 9.77 -5.26 -4.84
CA GLU A 54 9.70 -5.41 -3.39
C GLU A 54 9.85 -4.05 -2.71
N PHE A 55 9.01 -3.79 -1.73
CA PHE A 55 9.01 -2.58 -0.91
C PHE A 55 9.37 -2.95 0.53
N VAL A 56 10.45 -2.39 1.05
CA VAL A 56 10.87 -2.57 2.44
C VAL A 56 10.60 -1.28 3.20
N THR A 57 9.95 -1.39 4.35
CA THR A 57 9.53 -0.24 5.15
C THR A 57 10.50 0.05 6.27
N LEU A 58 10.40 1.25 6.85
CA LEU A 58 11.13 1.62 8.06
C LEU A 58 10.78 0.66 9.21
N ALA A 59 11.80 0.28 9.97
CA ALA A 59 11.67 -0.49 11.21
C ALA A 59 12.57 0.15 12.27
N ASP A 60 12.06 1.17 12.94
CA ASP A 60 12.79 1.89 13.99
C ASP A 60 12.07 1.77 15.34
N PRO A 61 12.59 0.95 16.30
CA PRO A 61 11.96 0.78 17.60
C PRO A 61 11.83 2.06 18.43
N LYS A 62 12.66 3.07 18.14
CA LYS A 62 12.62 4.34 18.88
C LYS A 62 11.43 5.20 18.53
N THR A 63 10.95 5.10 17.29
CA THR A 63 9.83 5.90 16.76
C THR A 63 8.59 5.09 16.45
N MET A 64 8.70 3.76 16.41
CA MET A 64 7.63 2.82 16.04
C MET A 64 7.49 1.75 17.14
N PRO A 65 6.67 1.98 18.19
CA PRO A 65 6.62 1.11 19.36
C PRO A 65 6.18 -0.34 19.06
N TYR A 66 5.42 -0.57 17.98
CA TYR A 66 4.99 -1.92 17.60
C TYR A 66 6.02 -2.75 16.83
N VAL A 67 7.17 -2.20 16.47
CA VAL A 67 8.25 -2.94 15.77
C VAL A 67 8.73 -4.13 16.60
N GLY A 68 8.68 -4.05 17.94
CA GLY A 68 9.01 -5.14 18.85
C GLY A 68 7.88 -6.16 19.08
N SER A 69 6.69 -5.96 18.49
CA SER A 69 5.59 -6.92 18.66
C SER A 69 5.89 -8.22 17.91
N ARG A 70 5.36 -9.35 18.43
CA ARG A 70 5.53 -10.67 17.81
C ARG A 70 4.49 -10.98 16.72
N VAL A 71 3.66 -10.01 16.36
CA VAL A 71 2.57 -10.21 15.37
C VAL A 71 3.13 -10.32 13.96
N LEU A 72 4.10 -9.47 13.62
CA LEU A 72 4.76 -9.47 12.31
C LEU A 72 6.28 -9.41 12.47
N ASN A 73 6.98 -9.99 11.50
CA ASN A 73 8.43 -9.80 11.38
C ASN A 73 8.72 -8.46 10.72
N TRP A 74 9.48 -7.61 11.40
CA TRP A 74 9.94 -6.34 10.87
C TRP A 74 11.33 -6.45 10.23
N PRO A 75 11.67 -5.64 9.20
CA PRO A 75 10.81 -4.61 8.59
C PRO A 75 9.60 -5.19 7.89
N TYR A 76 8.52 -4.43 7.80
CA TYR A 76 7.36 -4.78 6.99
C TYR A 76 7.76 -4.80 5.52
N VAL A 77 7.44 -5.88 4.81
CA VAL A 77 7.79 -6.07 3.40
C VAL A 77 6.52 -6.31 2.60
N GLU A 78 6.41 -5.62 1.49
CA GLU A 78 5.36 -5.85 0.50
C GLU A 78 5.95 -6.06 -0.90
N GLY A 79 5.13 -6.62 -1.79
CA GLY A 79 5.52 -6.88 -3.15
C GLY A 79 4.38 -6.73 -4.15
N LEU A 80 4.75 -6.36 -5.37
CA LEU A 80 3.89 -6.33 -6.54
C LEU A 80 4.55 -7.10 -7.68
N ARG A 81 3.75 -7.66 -8.59
CA ARG A 81 4.27 -8.03 -9.90
C ARG A 81 4.69 -6.77 -10.67
N MET A 82 5.58 -6.93 -11.66
CA MET A 82 6.06 -5.78 -12.44
C MET A 82 4.91 -5.10 -13.21
N ASP A 83 3.97 -5.84 -13.76
CA ASP A 83 2.81 -5.29 -14.47
C ASP A 83 1.86 -4.51 -13.53
N GLU A 84 1.68 -4.98 -12.28
CA GLU A 84 0.93 -4.24 -11.25
C GLU A 84 1.66 -2.95 -10.84
N ALA A 85 2.98 -3.01 -10.70
CA ALA A 85 3.82 -1.86 -10.37
C ALA A 85 3.85 -0.82 -11.51
N MET A 86 3.80 -1.28 -12.77
CA MET A 86 3.76 -0.43 -13.96
C MET A 86 2.35 0.09 -14.29
N HIS A 87 1.32 -0.40 -13.60
CA HIS A 87 -0.05 0.03 -13.87
C HIS A 87 -0.23 1.51 -13.55
N PRO A 88 -0.91 2.31 -14.41
CA PRO A 88 -1.06 3.75 -14.23
C PRO A 88 -1.67 4.17 -12.89
N LEU A 89 -2.54 3.34 -12.31
CA LEU A 89 -3.19 3.61 -11.02
C LEU A 89 -2.34 3.26 -9.80
N THR A 90 -1.22 2.58 -9.96
CA THR A 90 -0.28 2.33 -8.85
C THR A 90 0.46 3.62 -8.53
N LEU A 91 0.16 4.22 -7.38
CA LEU A 91 0.63 5.53 -6.99
C LEU A 91 1.77 5.44 -5.96
N LEU A 92 2.86 6.12 -6.22
CA LEU A 92 3.87 6.46 -5.22
C LEU A 92 3.45 7.79 -4.59
N THR A 93 3.15 7.78 -3.29
CA THR A 93 2.39 8.83 -2.62
C THR A 93 3.24 9.57 -1.60
N PHE A 94 3.14 10.89 -1.61
CA PHE A 94 3.89 11.82 -0.75
C PHE A 94 2.98 12.76 0.05
N GLY A 95 1.70 12.85 -0.30
CA GLY A 95 0.73 13.75 0.34
C GLY A 95 -0.65 13.12 0.51
N LEU A 96 -1.43 13.72 1.38
CA LEU A 96 -2.80 13.33 1.74
C LEU A 96 -3.62 14.57 2.11
N TYR A 97 -4.80 14.72 1.53
CA TYR A 97 -5.68 15.90 1.73
C TYR A 97 -4.98 17.24 1.44
N GLY A 98 -4.17 17.30 0.37
CA GLY A 98 -3.43 18.51 -0.01
C GLY A 98 -2.21 18.83 0.86
N GLU A 99 -1.94 18.05 1.90
CA GLU A 99 -0.84 18.25 2.85
C GLU A 99 0.25 17.21 2.68
N VAL A 100 1.43 17.50 3.22
CA VAL A 100 2.53 16.54 3.31
C VAL A 100 2.07 15.32 4.10
N LEU A 101 2.40 14.14 3.61
CA LEU A 101 1.99 12.87 4.21
C LEU A 101 2.41 12.79 5.69
N PRO A 102 1.46 12.61 6.64
CA PRO A 102 1.79 12.44 8.05
C PRO A 102 2.61 11.16 8.31
N LYS A 103 3.46 11.17 9.32
CA LYS A 103 4.31 10.01 9.69
C LYS A 103 3.50 8.73 9.87
N GLN A 104 2.39 8.80 10.60
CA GLN A 104 1.51 7.66 10.83
C GLN A 104 0.85 7.13 9.55
N ASN A 105 0.64 7.98 8.56
CA ASN A 105 0.07 7.60 7.27
C ASN A 105 1.12 7.08 6.28
N GLY A 106 2.40 7.08 6.65
CA GLY A 106 3.46 6.45 5.88
C GLY A 106 4.49 7.39 5.26
N ALA A 107 4.70 8.61 5.84
CA ALA A 107 5.78 9.49 5.41
C ALA A 107 7.14 8.79 5.43
N PRO A 108 8.12 9.21 4.61
CA PRO A 108 8.01 10.27 3.60
C PRO A 108 7.34 9.82 2.31
N VAL A 109 7.24 8.52 2.06
CA VAL A 109 6.69 7.94 0.85
C VAL A 109 5.99 6.62 1.14
N ARG A 110 4.85 6.42 0.53
CA ARG A 110 4.08 5.18 0.61
C ARG A 110 3.55 4.74 -0.74
N LEU A 111 3.10 3.49 -0.79
CA LEU A 111 2.41 2.92 -1.94
C LEU A 111 0.88 3.03 -1.76
N ASN A 112 0.18 3.30 -2.86
CA ASN A 112 -1.27 3.13 -2.97
C ASN A 112 -1.63 2.37 -4.25
N VAL A 113 -2.34 1.26 -4.08
CA VAL A 113 -2.83 0.39 -5.16
C VAL A 113 -4.33 0.20 -4.94
N PRO A 114 -5.20 0.92 -5.67
CA PRO A 114 -6.62 1.05 -5.31
C PRO A 114 -7.43 -0.25 -5.40
N TRP A 115 -6.99 -1.23 -6.21
CA TRP A 115 -7.68 -2.52 -6.33
C TRP A 115 -7.19 -3.59 -5.36
N LYS A 116 -6.19 -3.29 -4.50
CA LYS A 116 -5.67 -4.22 -3.50
C LYS A 116 -6.17 -3.86 -2.11
N TYR A 117 -6.28 -4.86 -1.25
CA TYR A 117 -6.53 -4.60 0.17
C TYR A 117 -5.47 -3.69 0.78
N GLY A 118 -5.89 -2.89 1.76
CA GLY A 118 -5.08 -1.83 2.35
C GLY A 118 -3.71 -2.28 2.88
N PHE A 119 -3.60 -3.51 3.38
CA PHE A 119 -2.32 -4.02 3.89
C PHE A 119 -1.23 -4.18 2.80
N LYS A 120 -1.62 -4.25 1.52
CA LYS A 120 -0.68 -4.27 0.39
C LYS A 120 -0.01 -2.93 0.15
N ASN A 121 -0.51 -1.85 0.73
CA ASN A 121 -0.03 -0.48 0.54
C ASN A 121 1.08 -0.17 1.55
N ALA A 122 2.32 -0.55 1.24
CA ALA A 122 3.50 -0.32 2.09
C ALA A 122 3.65 1.15 2.48
N LYS A 123 3.87 1.42 3.77
CA LYS A 123 4.07 2.75 4.36
C LYS A 123 5.53 2.98 4.73
N SER A 124 5.97 4.25 4.73
CA SER A 124 7.33 4.62 5.15
C SER A 124 8.40 3.80 4.44
N ILE A 125 8.32 3.77 3.11
CA ILE A 125 9.22 2.98 2.27
C ILE A 125 10.64 3.54 2.37
N VAL A 126 11.59 2.68 2.69
CA VAL A 126 13.02 3.02 2.76
C VAL A 126 13.85 2.30 1.69
N LYS A 127 13.27 1.28 1.03
CA LYS A 127 13.96 0.55 -0.02
C LYS A 127 12.96 -0.03 -1.02
N ILE A 128 13.26 0.11 -2.30
CA ILE A 128 12.57 -0.55 -3.41
C ILE A 128 13.59 -1.45 -4.10
N ARG A 129 13.27 -2.72 -4.29
CA ARG A 129 14.11 -3.70 -5.00
C ARG A 129 13.35 -4.28 -6.17
N PHE A 130 14.05 -4.50 -7.25
CA PHE A 130 13.56 -5.27 -8.40
C PHE A 130 14.13 -6.68 -8.34
N THR A 131 13.29 -7.69 -8.50
CA THR A 131 13.69 -9.10 -8.31
C THR A 131 13.03 -10.00 -9.36
N ASP A 132 13.69 -11.06 -9.73
CA ASP A 132 13.20 -12.12 -10.61
C ASP A 132 12.28 -13.11 -9.87
N LYS A 133 12.38 -13.18 -8.55
CA LYS A 133 11.60 -14.07 -7.68
C LYS A 133 10.55 -13.28 -6.90
N GLN A 134 9.39 -13.93 -6.68
CA GLN A 134 8.33 -13.36 -5.87
C GLN A 134 8.84 -13.11 -4.45
N PRO A 135 8.75 -11.85 -3.93
CA PRO A 135 9.14 -11.55 -2.56
C PRO A 135 8.17 -12.16 -1.56
N GLN A 136 8.70 -12.54 -0.41
CA GLN A 136 7.87 -12.95 0.73
C GLN A 136 7.35 -11.69 1.44
N THR A 137 6.03 -11.50 1.41
CA THR A 137 5.39 -10.34 2.06
C THR A 137 5.07 -10.61 3.52
N ALA A 138 4.96 -9.54 4.32
CA ALA A 138 4.84 -9.64 5.78
C ALA A 138 3.65 -10.49 6.22
N TRP A 139 2.44 -10.19 5.74
CA TRP A 139 1.24 -10.95 6.10
C TRP A 139 1.19 -12.35 5.49
N ASN A 140 1.65 -12.53 4.26
CA ASN A 140 1.75 -13.86 3.67
C ASN A 140 2.70 -14.77 4.47
N LYS A 141 3.79 -14.18 4.98
CA LYS A 141 4.73 -14.91 5.85
C LYS A 141 4.14 -15.24 7.22
N ALA A 142 3.32 -14.35 7.78
CA ALA A 142 2.72 -14.52 9.10
C ALA A 142 1.51 -15.47 9.08
N ALA A 143 0.67 -15.41 8.03
CA ALA A 143 -0.55 -16.20 7.92
C ALA A 143 -0.91 -16.45 6.44
N ALA A 144 -0.18 -17.33 5.77
CA ALA A 144 -0.33 -17.62 4.34
C ALA A 144 -1.71 -18.17 3.95
N ASN A 145 -2.41 -18.81 4.89
CA ASN A 145 -3.75 -19.32 4.69
C ASN A 145 -4.84 -18.22 4.70
N GLU A 146 -4.50 -17.03 5.17
CA GLU A 146 -5.44 -15.88 5.24
C GLU A 146 -5.05 -14.76 4.27
N TYR A 147 -3.76 -14.56 4.00
CA TYR A 147 -3.23 -13.42 3.25
C TYR A 147 -2.34 -13.88 2.10
N GLY A 148 -2.92 -13.84 0.90
CA GLY A 148 -2.18 -14.16 -0.33
C GLY A 148 -1.27 -13.01 -0.79
N PHE A 149 -0.35 -13.33 -1.70
CA PHE A 149 0.53 -12.33 -2.30
C PHE A 149 -0.23 -11.25 -3.09
N TYR A 150 -1.21 -11.64 -3.88
CA TYR A 150 -1.96 -10.68 -4.72
C TYR A 150 -2.91 -9.83 -3.93
N SER A 151 -3.76 -10.42 -3.12
CA SER A 151 -4.72 -9.78 -2.23
C SER A 151 -5.51 -8.63 -2.87
N ASN A 152 -6.04 -8.91 -4.06
CA ASN A 152 -6.95 -8.01 -4.74
C ASN A 152 -8.30 -8.00 -4.03
N VAL A 153 -8.94 -6.85 -3.95
CA VAL A 153 -10.30 -6.74 -3.41
C VAL A 153 -11.24 -7.53 -4.31
N ASN A 154 -11.92 -8.52 -3.73
CA ASN A 154 -12.91 -9.32 -4.42
C ASN A 154 -14.06 -9.67 -3.46
N PRO A 155 -15.27 -9.09 -3.65
CA PRO A 155 -16.41 -9.34 -2.78
C PRO A 155 -16.95 -10.78 -2.84
N ASN A 156 -16.57 -11.54 -3.87
CA ASN A 156 -16.96 -12.94 -4.06
C ASN A 156 -15.98 -13.95 -3.46
N VAL A 157 -14.90 -13.48 -2.85
CA VAL A 157 -13.87 -14.31 -2.20
C VAL A 157 -13.74 -13.87 -0.75
N ASP A 158 -14.29 -14.67 0.14
CA ASP A 158 -14.28 -14.38 1.57
C ASP A 158 -12.89 -14.56 2.20
N HIS A 159 -12.64 -13.83 3.28
CA HIS A 159 -11.57 -14.17 4.21
C HIS A 159 -11.97 -15.44 4.99
N PRO A 160 -11.03 -16.31 5.38
CA PRO A 160 -11.37 -17.56 6.09
C PRO A 160 -12.22 -17.39 7.35
N ARG A 161 -12.21 -16.19 7.96
CA ARG A 161 -12.93 -15.90 9.20
C ARG A 161 -14.13 -14.96 9.06
N TRP A 162 -14.31 -14.28 7.92
CA TRP A 162 -15.41 -13.34 7.67
C TRP A 162 -15.70 -13.13 6.20
N SER A 163 -16.93 -12.67 5.89
CA SER A 163 -17.33 -12.37 4.54
C SER A 163 -16.75 -11.02 4.04
N GLN A 164 -16.41 -10.98 2.76
CA GLN A 164 -15.96 -9.77 2.06
C GLN A 164 -17.06 -9.14 1.19
N ALA A 165 -18.26 -9.73 1.16
CA ALA A 165 -19.37 -9.26 0.32
C ALA A 165 -19.92 -7.88 0.73
N SER A 166 -19.62 -7.42 1.95
CA SER A 166 -20.03 -6.11 2.43
C SER A 166 -18.89 -5.39 3.16
N GLU A 167 -18.97 -4.06 3.20
CA GLU A 167 -18.00 -3.22 3.87
C GLU A 167 -18.67 -2.10 4.66
N ARG A 168 -17.98 -1.58 5.67
CA ARG A 168 -18.37 -0.37 6.38
C ARG A 168 -17.63 0.82 5.78
N ARG A 169 -18.37 1.73 5.17
CA ARG A 169 -17.80 2.98 4.70
C ARG A 169 -17.61 3.94 5.86
N ILE A 170 -16.38 4.33 6.12
CA ILE A 170 -16.07 5.43 7.02
C ILE A 170 -16.30 6.70 6.22
N ALA A 171 -17.38 7.42 6.55
CA ALA A 171 -17.71 8.72 5.98
C ALA A 171 -17.37 9.82 6.98
N GLY A 172 -17.22 11.07 6.51
CA GLY A 172 -16.76 12.21 7.30
C GLY A 172 -17.51 12.49 8.61
N THR A 173 -17.44 13.71 9.07
CA THR A 173 -17.72 14.20 10.45
C THR A 173 -19.05 13.79 11.12
N ASP A 174 -20.06 13.39 10.36
CA ASP A 174 -21.37 13.01 10.89
C ASP A 174 -21.55 11.50 11.10
N SER A 175 -20.51 10.73 10.85
CA SER A 175 -20.61 9.29 10.92
C SER A 175 -20.31 8.75 12.31
N LYS A 176 -21.12 7.82 12.76
CA LYS A 176 -20.73 6.86 13.77
C LYS A 176 -19.37 6.28 13.34
N LEU A 177 -18.47 6.06 14.29
CA LEU A 177 -17.06 5.65 14.09
C LEU A 177 -16.84 4.57 13.00
N PHE A 178 -17.85 3.82 12.62
CA PHE A 178 -17.79 2.72 11.66
C PHE A 178 -18.79 2.86 10.49
N GLY A 179 -19.29 4.04 10.18
CA GLY A 179 -20.08 4.27 8.98
C GLY A 179 -21.20 3.27 8.73
N GLN A 180 -21.88 3.42 7.60
CA GLN A 180 -22.93 2.53 7.14
C GLN A 180 -22.32 1.29 6.44
N ARG A 181 -22.89 0.10 6.69
CA ARG A 181 -22.55 -1.10 5.94
C ARG A 181 -23.20 -1.05 4.55
N ILE A 182 -22.39 -1.25 3.53
CA ILE A 182 -22.80 -1.30 2.11
C ILE A 182 -22.26 -2.58 1.47
N ALA A 183 -22.83 -2.96 0.31
CA ALA A 183 -22.21 -4.00 -0.51
C ALA A 183 -20.81 -3.58 -0.94
N SER A 184 -19.88 -4.52 -0.96
CA SER A 184 -18.54 -4.28 -1.49
C SER A 184 -18.62 -4.22 -3.03
N LEU A 185 -17.95 -3.22 -3.60
CA LEU A 185 -17.87 -3.00 -5.06
C LEU A 185 -16.67 -3.69 -5.66
#